data_9d22a9ea0f77cdd21abb27f6e30b0407
#
_entry.id   9d22a9ea0f77cdd21abb27f6e30b0407
#
_cell.length_a   1.000
_cell.length_b   1.000
_cell.length_c   1.000
_cell.angle_alpha   90.00
_cell.angle_beta   90.00
_cell.angle_gamma   90.00
#
_symmetry.space_group_name_H-M   'P 1'
#
loop_
_entity.id
_entity.type
_entity.pdbx_description
1 polymer ?
#
loop_
_entity_poly.entity_id
_entity_poly.type
_entity_poly.pdbx_seq_one_letter_code
_entity_poly.pdbx_strand_id
1 'polypeptide(L)'
;MLSLRSRNPQLPDADAASAMTDEPQAPPTTLVRKADTEAKQQRRGQPTIGLALGAGAARGWSHIGVLRELAANDIKPDVIAGTSIGAVVAGCYAAGKLDQIEAFARTLTKRRVFTLMDLSFSGASLITGERLRSALEKELEGLDIEDLPIPFAAVATQVGTGHEVWLQHGSLSLAIRASYALRGVCDPV
;
A
#
# COMPACT_ATOMS: atom_id res chain seq x y z
N MET A 1 46.74 54.86 22.30
CA MET A 1 46.96 53.47 22.59
C MET A 1 45.94 53.04 23.63
N LEU A 2 44.81 52.50 23.20
CA LEU A 2 43.74 51.95 24.08
C LEU A 2 43.65 50.45 23.84
N SER A 3 43.99 49.67 24.89
CA SER A 3 43.92 48.23 24.94
C SER A 3 42.52 47.82 25.32
N LEU A 4 41.81 47.13 24.41
CA LEU A 4 40.50 46.50 24.69
C LEU A 4 40.70 45.06 25.13
N ARG A 5 40.45 44.80 26.42
CA ARG A 5 40.34 43.46 26.99
C ARG A 5 39.02 42.83 26.59
N SER A 6 39.08 41.75 25.89
CA SER A 6 37.94 40.88 25.62
C SER A 6 37.52 40.12 26.88
N ARG A 7 36.27 40.29 27.29
CA ARG A 7 35.61 39.46 28.30
C ARG A 7 34.97 38.26 27.61
N ASN A 8 35.39 37.07 28.03
CA ASN A 8 34.80 35.78 27.66
C ASN A 8 33.57 35.53 28.56
N PRO A 9 32.37 35.30 28.03
CA PRO A 9 31.24 34.85 28.88
C PRO A 9 31.34 33.38 29.12
N GLN A 10 31.33 33.01 30.41
CA GLN A 10 31.21 31.64 30.92
C GLN A 10 29.86 31.06 30.53
N LEU A 11 29.93 29.83 30.00
CA LEU A 11 28.77 28.94 29.81
C LEU A 11 28.31 28.43 31.18
N PRO A 12 27.00 28.32 31.43
CA PRO A 12 26.46 27.68 32.64
C PRO A 12 26.56 26.16 32.55
N ASP A 13 26.84 25.58 33.70
CA ASP A 13 26.99 24.15 33.98
C ASP A 13 25.76 23.34 33.54
N ALA A 14 26.03 22.24 32.83
CA ALA A 14 25.06 21.23 32.48
C ALA A 14 24.95 20.20 33.62
N ASP A 15 24.08 20.44 34.56
CA ASP A 15 23.58 19.42 35.49
C ASP A 15 22.20 19.83 35.97
N ALA A 16 21.17 19.27 35.34
CA ALA A 16 19.86 18.94 35.90
C ALA A 16 18.81 18.83 34.76
N ALA A 17 18.55 17.64 34.25
CA ALA A 17 17.20 17.19 33.83
C ALA A 17 17.26 15.75 33.35
N SER A 18 17.45 14.83 34.28
CA SER A 18 16.99 13.47 34.10
C SER A 18 15.47 13.46 34.37
N ALA A 19 14.69 13.79 33.35
CA ALA A 19 13.25 13.51 33.33
C ALA A 19 13.06 12.23 32.52
N MET A 20 12.74 11.14 33.23
CA MET A 20 12.31 9.87 32.67
C MET A 20 11.09 10.10 31.78
N THR A 21 11.28 10.04 30.48
CA THR A 21 10.19 9.83 29.53
C THR A 21 9.95 8.33 29.45
N ASP A 22 8.83 7.92 30.01
CA ASP A 22 8.31 6.55 29.91
C ASP A 22 7.82 6.36 28.47
N GLU A 23 8.72 5.93 27.59
CA GLU A 23 8.41 5.58 26.20
C GLU A 23 7.81 4.16 26.23
N PRO A 24 6.62 3.93 25.65
CA PRO A 24 6.04 2.59 25.64
C PRO A 24 6.96 1.64 24.88
N GLN A 25 7.61 0.76 25.60
CA GLN A 25 8.48 -0.27 25.03
C GLN A 25 7.67 -1.17 24.11
N ALA A 26 8.06 -1.21 22.83
CA ALA A 26 7.55 -2.19 21.87
C ALA A 26 7.74 -3.61 22.43
N PRO A 27 6.77 -4.52 22.26
CA PRO A 27 6.89 -5.89 22.77
C PRO A 27 8.13 -6.56 22.20
N PRO A 28 8.86 -7.36 22.98
CA PRO A 28 10.11 -7.95 22.57
C PRO A 28 9.91 -8.82 21.33
N THR A 29 10.71 -8.57 20.30
CA THR A 29 10.73 -9.24 18.99
C THR A 29 10.67 -10.78 19.06
N THR A 30 11.06 -11.36 20.19
CA THR A 30 11.03 -12.80 20.48
C THR A 30 9.61 -13.35 20.64
N LEU A 31 8.66 -12.56 21.18
CA LEU A 31 7.27 -12.99 21.37
C LEU A 31 6.51 -12.99 20.05
N VAL A 32 6.76 -11.99 19.19
CA VAL A 32 6.17 -11.91 17.84
C VAL A 32 6.63 -13.11 17.00
N ARG A 33 7.93 -13.43 16.99
CA ARG A 33 8.46 -14.61 16.25
C ARG A 33 7.92 -15.94 16.76
N LYS A 34 7.65 -16.08 18.08
CA LYS A 34 7.02 -17.30 18.62
C LYS A 34 5.57 -17.45 18.17
N ALA A 35 4.78 -16.39 18.25
CA ALA A 35 3.39 -16.42 17.82
C ALA A 35 3.27 -16.73 16.31
N ASP A 36 4.16 -16.18 15.48
CA ASP A 36 4.21 -16.48 14.03
C ASP A 36 4.62 -17.93 13.75
N THR A 37 5.52 -18.49 14.56
CA THR A 37 5.97 -19.87 14.43
C THR A 37 4.88 -20.85 14.86
N GLU A 38 4.16 -20.56 15.93
CA GLU A 38 3.04 -21.37 16.42
C GLU A 38 1.86 -21.30 15.45
N ALA A 39 1.53 -20.14 14.92
CA ALA A 39 0.51 -19.97 13.88
C ALA A 39 0.86 -20.73 12.60
N LYS A 40 2.12 -20.69 12.15
CA LYS A 40 2.60 -21.50 11.02
C LYS A 40 2.58 -23.01 11.30
N GLN A 41 2.83 -23.41 12.54
CA GLN A 41 2.82 -24.82 12.94
C GLN A 41 1.41 -25.39 13.03
N GLN A 42 0.44 -24.57 13.47
CA GLN A 42 -0.98 -24.93 13.54
C GLN A 42 -1.63 -25.05 12.15
N ARG A 43 -1.07 -24.39 11.13
CA ARG A 43 -1.50 -24.46 9.73
C ARG A 43 -0.88 -25.61 8.94
N ARG A 44 0.00 -26.43 9.52
CA ARG A 44 0.55 -27.61 8.86
C ARG A 44 -0.55 -28.62 8.57
N GLY A 45 -0.91 -28.73 7.27
CA GLY A 45 -1.97 -29.63 6.77
C GLY A 45 -3.20 -28.90 6.25
N GLN A 46 -3.33 -27.59 6.42
CA GLN A 46 -4.39 -26.81 5.74
C GLN A 46 -3.92 -26.38 4.35
N PRO A 47 -4.80 -26.35 3.35
CA PRO A 47 -4.45 -25.89 2.02
C PRO A 47 -4.09 -24.39 2.07
N THR A 48 -3.00 -24.02 1.41
CA THR A 48 -2.61 -22.62 1.21
C THR A 48 -3.45 -22.03 0.09
N ILE A 49 -4.08 -20.89 0.34
CA ILE A 49 -4.95 -20.20 -0.62
C ILE A 49 -4.17 -19.02 -1.22
N GLY A 50 -3.84 -19.12 -2.51
CA GLY A 50 -3.35 -18.01 -3.31
C GLY A 50 -4.52 -17.35 -4.05
N LEU A 51 -4.57 -16.02 -4.03
CA LEU A 51 -5.59 -15.26 -4.74
C LEU A 51 -4.96 -14.36 -5.80
N ALA A 52 -5.40 -14.47 -7.05
CA ALA A 52 -4.98 -13.61 -8.15
C ALA A 52 -6.15 -12.73 -8.61
N LEU A 53 -5.99 -11.42 -8.50
CA LEU A 53 -6.98 -10.43 -8.94
C LEU A 53 -6.57 -9.83 -10.28
N GLY A 54 -7.34 -10.13 -11.33
CA GLY A 54 -7.06 -9.69 -12.69
C GLY A 54 -7.34 -8.20 -12.92
N ALA A 55 -6.87 -7.71 -14.06
CA ALA A 55 -7.25 -6.42 -14.60
C ALA A 55 -8.74 -6.38 -14.95
N GLY A 56 -9.30 -5.21 -15.20
CA GLY A 56 -10.71 -5.09 -15.60
C GLY A 56 -11.25 -3.67 -15.58
N ALA A 57 -10.39 -2.68 -15.44
CA ALA A 57 -10.77 -1.27 -15.30
C ALA A 57 -11.94 -1.12 -14.32
N ALA A 58 -13.05 -0.46 -14.70
CA ALA A 58 -14.19 -0.25 -13.82
C ALA A 58 -14.87 -1.54 -13.31
N ARG A 59 -14.75 -2.65 -14.05
CA ARG A 59 -15.30 -3.95 -13.61
C ARG A 59 -14.52 -4.56 -12.46
N GLY A 60 -13.24 -4.23 -12.32
CA GLY A 60 -12.38 -4.73 -11.26
C GLY A 60 -12.80 -4.30 -9.86
N TRP A 61 -13.66 -3.30 -9.71
CA TRP A 61 -14.27 -2.98 -8.42
C TRP A 61 -15.13 -4.12 -7.85
N SER A 62 -15.54 -5.08 -8.68
CA SER A 62 -16.22 -6.31 -8.23
C SER A 62 -15.34 -7.20 -7.35
N HIS A 63 -14.01 -7.09 -7.44
CA HIS A 63 -13.07 -7.79 -6.56
C HIS A 63 -13.33 -7.48 -5.09
N ILE A 64 -13.78 -6.26 -4.76
CA ILE A 64 -14.14 -5.89 -3.38
C ILE A 64 -15.25 -6.80 -2.86
N GLY A 65 -16.30 -7.02 -3.66
CA GLY A 65 -17.42 -7.91 -3.30
C GLY A 65 -16.96 -9.36 -3.10
N VAL A 66 -16.06 -9.85 -3.96
CA VAL A 66 -15.49 -11.18 -3.82
C VAL A 66 -14.70 -11.32 -2.52
N LEU A 67 -13.83 -10.35 -2.19
CA LEU A 67 -13.06 -10.37 -0.95
C LEU A 67 -13.94 -10.29 0.29
N ARG A 68 -15.05 -9.54 0.24
CA ARG A 68 -16.05 -9.48 1.31
C ARG A 68 -16.73 -10.83 1.52
N GLU A 69 -17.12 -11.48 0.44
CA GLU A 69 -17.77 -12.78 0.50
C GLU A 69 -16.83 -13.87 1.02
N LEU A 70 -15.57 -13.87 0.57
CA LEU A 70 -14.55 -14.77 1.11
C LEU A 70 -14.38 -14.56 2.63
N ALA A 71 -14.28 -13.30 3.06
CA ALA A 71 -14.13 -12.96 4.48
C ALA A 71 -15.36 -13.36 5.30
N ALA A 72 -16.58 -13.21 4.75
CA ALA A 72 -17.83 -13.64 5.41
C ALA A 72 -17.93 -15.16 5.60
N ASN A 73 -17.19 -15.93 4.80
CA ASN A 73 -17.09 -17.39 4.89
C ASN A 73 -15.79 -17.86 5.54
N ASP A 74 -15.08 -16.98 6.30
CA ASP A 74 -13.82 -17.27 6.97
C ASP A 74 -12.68 -17.73 6.05
N ILE A 75 -12.78 -17.45 4.74
CA ILE A 75 -11.76 -17.75 3.75
C ILE A 75 -10.82 -16.57 3.64
N LYS A 76 -9.56 -16.76 4.07
CA LYS A 76 -8.50 -15.76 4.02
C LYS A 76 -7.39 -16.22 3.10
N PRO A 77 -6.99 -15.42 2.11
CA PRO A 77 -5.84 -15.75 1.28
C PRO A 77 -4.55 -15.69 2.11
N ASP A 78 -3.66 -16.65 1.88
CA ASP A 78 -2.31 -16.69 2.45
C ASP A 78 -1.31 -15.86 1.63
N VAL A 79 -1.62 -15.63 0.35
CA VAL A 79 -0.85 -14.79 -0.57
C VAL A 79 -1.80 -14.19 -1.60
N ILE A 80 -1.55 -12.96 -2.01
CA ILE A 80 -2.39 -12.28 -2.99
C ILE A 80 -1.54 -11.56 -4.04
N ALA A 81 -1.94 -11.67 -5.30
CA ALA A 81 -1.33 -10.93 -6.40
C ALA A 81 -2.41 -10.16 -7.17
N GLY A 82 -2.02 -9.05 -7.79
CA GLY A 82 -2.96 -8.26 -8.56
C GLY A 82 -2.35 -7.57 -9.77
N THR A 83 -3.19 -7.34 -10.79
CA THR A 83 -2.83 -6.58 -11.99
C THR A 83 -3.79 -5.42 -12.18
N SER A 84 -3.28 -4.20 -12.42
CA SER A 84 -4.06 -3.00 -12.65
C SER A 84 -5.04 -2.74 -11.50
N ILE A 85 -6.35 -2.61 -11.77
CA ILE A 85 -7.36 -2.46 -10.71
C ILE A 85 -7.34 -3.63 -9.71
N GLY A 86 -6.95 -4.84 -10.15
CA GLY A 86 -6.73 -5.97 -9.26
C GLY A 86 -5.57 -5.72 -8.29
N ALA A 87 -4.49 -5.05 -8.71
CA ALA A 87 -3.40 -4.65 -7.82
C ALA A 87 -3.85 -3.59 -6.80
N VAL A 88 -4.69 -2.64 -7.23
CA VAL A 88 -5.30 -1.63 -6.34
C VAL A 88 -6.09 -2.32 -5.21
N VAL A 89 -7.02 -3.19 -5.58
CA VAL A 89 -7.89 -3.87 -4.59
C VAL A 89 -7.10 -4.86 -3.74
N ALA A 90 -6.20 -5.64 -4.35
CA ALA A 90 -5.37 -6.62 -3.64
C ALA A 90 -4.41 -5.96 -2.64
N GLY A 91 -3.72 -4.89 -3.06
CA GLY A 91 -2.79 -4.15 -2.21
C GLY A 91 -3.51 -3.46 -1.03
N CYS A 92 -4.64 -2.81 -1.29
CA CYS A 92 -5.46 -2.24 -0.23
C CYS A 92 -5.98 -3.33 0.73
N TYR A 93 -6.37 -4.48 0.23
CA TYR A 93 -6.78 -5.61 1.08
C TYR A 93 -5.63 -6.12 1.93
N ALA A 94 -4.46 -6.37 1.33
CA ALA A 94 -3.26 -6.82 2.03
C ALA A 94 -2.80 -5.84 3.12
N ALA A 95 -3.01 -4.54 2.90
CA ALA A 95 -2.74 -3.47 3.86
C ALA A 95 -3.85 -3.27 4.92
N GLY A 96 -4.93 -4.08 4.91
CA GLY A 96 -6.08 -3.90 5.80
C GLY A 96 -6.91 -2.65 5.51
N LYS A 97 -6.86 -2.12 4.28
CA LYS A 97 -7.53 -0.88 3.84
C LYS A 97 -8.71 -1.13 2.88
N LEU A 98 -9.34 -2.31 2.98
CA LEU A 98 -10.45 -2.67 2.08
C LEU A 98 -11.65 -1.72 2.24
N ASP A 99 -11.94 -1.25 3.46
CA ASP A 99 -13.05 -0.33 3.72
C ASP A 99 -12.84 1.02 3.04
N GLN A 100 -11.60 1.53 3.08
CA GLN A 100 -11.24 2.82 2.49
C GLN A 100 -11.38 2.78 0.97
N ILE A 101 -10.86 1.72 0.33
CA ILE A 101 -10.97 1.60 -1.12
C ILE A 101 -12.41 1.32 -1.57
N GLU A 102 -13.21 0.61 -0.77
CA GLU A 102 -14.64 0.44 -1.02
C GLU A 102 -15.38 1.78 -0.94
N ALA A 103 -15.12 2.58 0.10
CA ALA A 103 -15.71 3.90 0.24
C ALA A 103 -15.36 4.77 -0.97
N PHE A 104 -14.10 4.77 -1.41
CA PHE A 104 -13.69 5.46 -2.63
C PHE A 104 -14.46 4.96 -3.87
N ALA A 105 -14.53 3.64 -4.08
CA ALA A 105 -15.22 3.05 -5.22
C ALA A 105 -16.71 3.45 -5.28
N ARG A 106 -17.37 3.54 -4.13
CA ARG A 106 -18.78 3.97 -4.03
C ARG A 106 -19.00 5.45 -4.40
N THR A 107 -17.95 6.29 -4.32
CA THR A 107 -18.03 7.68 -4.79
C THR A 107 -18.02 7.80 -6.32
N LEU A 108 -17.64 6.72 -7.02
CA LEU A 108 -17.59 6.69 -8.48
C LEU A 108 -19.01 6.53 -9.02
N THR A 109 -19.56 7.59 -9.61
CA THR A 109 -20.90 7.55 -10.21
C THR A 109 -20.89 6.73 -11.50
N LYS A 110 -22.03 6.11 -11.85
CA LYS A 110 -22.20 5.35 -13.11
C LYS A 110 -21.72 6.13 -14.34
N ARG A 111 -21.98 7.44 -14.38
CA ARG A 111 -21.55 8.33 -15.48
C ARG A 111 -20.01 8.43 -15.56
N ARG A 112 -19.30 8.42 -14.44
CA ARG A 112 -17.83 8.44 -14.37
C ARG A 112 -17.22 7.07 -14.66
N VAL A 113 -17.90 5.98 -14.30
CA VAL A 113 -17.45 4.61 -14.62
C VAL A 113 -17.51 4.37 -16.13
N PHE A 114 -18.54 4.85 -16.82
CA PHE A 114 -18.60 4.77 -18.30
C PHE A 114 -17.49 5.56 -18.98
N THR A 115 -17.12 6.72 -18.45
CA THR A 115 -15.99 7.51 -18.97
C THR A 115 -14.64 6.81 -18.77
N LEU A 116 -14.52 5.94 -17.77
CA LEU A 116 -13.33 5.08 -17.56
C LEU A 116 -13.29 3.88 -18.52
N MET A 117 -14.45 3.45 -19.04
CA MET A 117 -14.55 2.34 -19.99
C MET A 117 -14.31 2.80 -21.44
N ASP A 118 -14.66 4.03 -21.77
CA ASP A 118 -14.25 4.66 -23.01
C ASP A 118 -12.77 5.05 -22.86
N LEU A 119 -11.90 4.25 -23.44
CA LEU A 119 -10.46 4.53 -23.66
C LEU A 119 -10.27 5.74 -24.61
N SER A 120 -11.23 6.62 -24.66
CA SER A 120 -11.17 7.86 -25.40
C SER A 120 -10.27 8.83 -24.65
N PHE A 121 -9.28 9.34 -25.33
CA PHE A 121 -8.31 10.37 -24.97
C PHE A 121 -8.92 11.70 -24.44
N SER A 122 -10.01 11.65 -23.70
CA SER A 122 -10.66 12.83 -23.12
C SER A 122 -10.16 13.05 -21.69
N GLY A 123 -9.85 14.30 -21.34
CA GLY A 123 -9.27 14.72 -20.07
C GLY A 123 -10.01 14.25 -18.79
N ALA A 124 -11.18 13.63 -18.91
CA ALA A 124 -11.90 13.02 -17.80
C ALA A 124 -11.23 11.76 -17.25
N SER A 125 -10.47 11.01 -18.06
CA SER A 125 -9.71 9.84 -17.65
C SER A 125 -8.53 10.23 -16.76
N LEU A 126 -7.84 11.32 -17.09
CA LEU A 126 -6.72 11.87 -16.30
C LEU A 126 -7.18 12.33 -14.91
N ILE A 127 -8.34 12.99 -14.81
CA ILE A 127 -8.89 13.48 -13.53
C ILE A 127 -9.23 12.32 -12.59
N THR A 128 -9.71 11.20 -13.12
CA THR A 128 -10.07 10.05 -12.30
C THR A 128 -8.82 9.26 -11.87
N GLY A 129 -7.83 9.14 -12.73
CA GLY A 129 -6.53 8.55 -12.41
C GLY A 129 -5.82 9.33 -11.30
N GLU A 130 -5.85 10.67 -11.36
CA GLU A 130 -5.26 11.54 -10.34
C GLU A 130 -5.98 11.41 -8.98
N ARG A 131 -7.30 11.30 -8.98
CA ARG A 131 -8.07 11.08 -7.74
C ARG A 131 -7.76 9.73 -7.10
N LEU A 132 -7.64 8.68 -7.91
CA LEU A 132 -7.26 7.36 -7.42
C LEU A 132 -5.83 7.41 -6.86
N ARG A 133 -4.90 8.05 -7.57
CA ARG A 133 -3.52 8.26 -7.12
C ARG A 133 -3.49 8.95 -5.76
N SER A 134 -4.15 10.11 -5.63
CA SER A 134 -4.18 10.87 -4.38
C SER A 134 -4.82 10.10 -3.22
N ALA A 135 -5.87 9.32 -3.50
CA ALA A 135 -6.50 8.46 -2.49
C ALA A 135 -5.56 7.35 -2.03
N LEU A 136 -4.86 6.69 -2.97
CA LEU A 136 -3.90 5.63 -2.64
C LEU A 136 -2.69 6.18 -1.89
N GLU A 137 -2.12 7.29 -2.34
CA GLU A 137 -0.98 7.94 -1.66
C GLU A 137 -1.34 8.27 -0.22
N LYS A 138 -2.51 8.86 0.03
CA LYS A 138 -2.97 9.19 1.38
C LYS A 138 -3.15 7.97 2.29
N GLU A 139 -3.75 6.89 1.76
CA GLU A 139 -4.12 5.72 2.58
C GLU A 139 -2.96 4.72 2.73
N LEU A 140 -1.99 4.74 1.80
CA LEU A 140 -0.88 3.79 1.74
C LEU A 140 0.48 4.47 1.95
N GLU A 141 0.51 5.73 2.39
CA GLU A 141 1.75 6.47 2.64
C GLU A 141 2.61 5.75 3.68
N GLY A 142 3.90 5.58 3.33
CA GLY A 142 4.88 4.96 4.23
C GLY A 142 4.74 3.44 4.40
N LEU A 143 3.85 2.77 3.63
CA LEU A 143 3.74 1.32 3.65
C LEU A 143 4.63 0.68 2.58
N ASP A 144 5.47 -0.24 2.99
CA ASP A 144 6.25 -1.09 2.12
C ASP A 144 5.61 -2.48 1.98
N ILE A 145 5.81 -3.12 0.82
CA ILE A 145 5.16 -4.40 0.49
C ILE A 145 5.58 -5.51 1.46
N GLU A 146 6.86 -5.52 1.86
CA GLU A 146 7.43 -6.49 2.77
C GLU A 146 6.89 -6.43 4.20
N ASP A 147 6.29 -5.30 4.58
CA ASP A 147 5.70 -5.08 5.90
C ASP A 147 4.21 -5.46 5.98
N LEU A 148 3.63 -5.87 4.85
CA LEU A 148 2.22 -6.22 4.79
C LEU A 148 1.91 -7.53 5.54
N PRO A 149 0.78 -7.61 6.26
CA PRO A 149 0.36 -8.82 6.96
C PRO A 149 0.08 -10.01 6.03
N ILE A 150 -0.22 -9.75 4.76
CA ILE A 150 -0.43 -10.77 3.73
C ILE A 150 0.60 -10.53 2.61
N PRO A 151 1.43 -11.52 2.24
CA PRO A 151 2.35 -11.41 1.11
C PRO A 151 1.61 -10.97 -0.15
N PHE A 152 2.13 -9.90 -0.77
CA PHE A 152 1.51 -9.26 -1.92
C PHE A 152 2.50 -9.12 -3.08
N ALA A 153 1.97 -9.18 -4.30
CA ALA A 153 2.68 -8.81 -5.51
C ALA A 153 1.81 -7.98 -6.45
N ALA A 154 2.34 -6.86 -6.93
CA ALA A 154 1.74 -6.15 -8.06
C ALA A 154 2.42 -6.58 -9.35
N VAL A 155 1.62 -6.98 -10.34
CA VAL A 155 2.15 -7.35 -11.67
C VAL A 155 2.09 -6.12 -12.57
N ALA A 156 3.24 -5.73 -13.10
CA ALA A 156 3.41 -4.61 -14.01
C ALA A 156 4.06 -5.05 -15.32
N THR A 157 4.16 -4.14 -16.28
CA THR A 157 4.82 -4.39 -17.57
C THR A 157 6.01 -3.46 -17.72
N GLN A 158 7.19 -4.01 -17.98
CA GLN A 158 8.40 -3.24 -18.24
C GLN A 158 8.27 -2.46 -19.55
N VAL A 159 8.44 -1.15 -19.47
CA VAL A 159 8.41 -0.28 -20.66
C VAL A 159 9.64 -0.57 -21.54
N GLY A 160 9.39 -0.80 -22.82
CA GLY A 160 10.45 -1.08 -23.80
C GLY A 160 10.59 -2.57 -24.16
N THR A 161 10.53 -3.49 -23.20
CA THR A 161 10.63 -4.94 -23.47
C THR A 161 9.26 -5.62 -23.54
N GLY A 162 8.25 -5.09 -22.85
CA GLY A 162 6.93 -5.71 -22.73
C GLY A 162 6.88 -6.90 -21.77
N HIS A 163 7.96 -7.20 -21.08
CA HIS A 163 7.99 -8.30 -20.12
C HIS A 163 7.20 -7.97 -18.86
N GLU A 164 6.61 -8.99 -18.25
CA GLU A 164 5.99 -8.88 -16.92
C GLU A 164 7.04 -8.68 -15.84
N VAL A 165 6.70 -7.86 -14.85
CA VAL A 165 7.51 -7.61 -13.65
C VAL A 165 6.64 -7.82 -12.43
N TRP A 166 7.15 -8.61 -11.48
CA TRP A 166 6.50 -8.87 -10.19
C TRP A 166 7.12 -7.97 -9.12
N LEU A 167 6.37 -6.95 -8.72
CA LEU A 167 6.79 -6.00 -7.69
C LEU A 167 6.36 -6.54 -6.33
N GLN A 168 7.34 -6.99 -5.55
CA GLN A 168 7.15 -7.67 -4.26
C GLN A 168 7.86 -6.96 -3.10
N HIS A 169 8.55 -5.86 -3.37
CA HIS A 169 9.32 -5.10 -2.40
C HIS A 169 9.19 -3.60 -2.66
N GLY A 170 9.47 -2.80 -1.63
CA GLY A 170 9.45 -1.35 -1.67
C GLY A 170 8.05 -0.78 -1.56
N SER A 171 7.91 0.50 -1.90
CA SER A 171 6.68 1.25 -1.69
C SER A 171 5.46 0.61 -2.33
N LEU A 172 4.46 0.29 -1.50
CA LEU A 172 3.19 -0.30 -1.93
C LEU A 172 2.45 0.60 -2.92
N SER A 173 2.39 1.89 -2.66
CA SER A 173 1.70 2.85 -3.52
C SER A 173 2.34 2.96 -4.91
N LEU A 174 3.68 2.95 -4.98
CA LEU A 174 4.42 2.96 -6.24
C LEU A 174 4.23 1.66 -7.03
N ALA A 175 4.29 0.51 -6.38
CA ALA A 175 4.07 -0.78 -7.02
C ALA A 175 2.67 -0.91 -7.62
N ILE A 176 1.65 -0.51 -6.86
CA ILE A 176 0.26 -0.47 -7.35
C ILE A 176 0.16 0.49 -8.56
N ARG A 177 0.77 1.68 -8.47
CA ARG A 177 0.77 2.66 -9.55
C ARG A 177 1.43 2.14 -10.81
N ALA A 178 2.59 1.47 -10.69
CA ALA A 178 3.26 0.84 -11.82
C ALA A 178 2.39 -0.20 -12.52
N SER A 179 1.57 -0.93 -11.75
CA SER A 179 0.68 -1.97 -12.29
C SER A 179 -0.51 -1.40 -13.07
N TYR A 180 -1.06 -0.24 -12.69
CA TYR A 180 -2.18 0.36 -13.43
C TYR A 180 -1.77 1.45 -14.42
N ALA A 181 -0.50 1.84 -14.46
CA ALA A 181 -0.01 2.83 -15.41
C ALA A 181 -0.15 2.32 -16.85
N LEU A 182 -0.94 3.01 -17.65
CA LEU A 182 -1.10 2.73 -19.07
C LEU A 182 -0.24 3.70 -19.86
N ARG A 183 0.57 3.16 -20.80
CA ARG A 183 1.43 3.96 -21.68
C ARG A 183 0.59 5.01 -22.43
N GLY A 184 0.98 6.29 -22.30
CA GLY A 184 0.28 7.42 -22.92
C GLY A 184 -0.94 7.95 -22.15
N VAL A 185 -1.26 7.35 -20.98
CA VAL A 185 -2.35 7.80 -20.09
C VAL A 185 -1.80 8.20 -18.72
N CYS A 186 -0.78 7.52 -18.25
CA CYS A 186 -0.09 7.82 -16.99
C CYS A 186 1.42 7.84 -17.24
N ASP A 187 2.13 8.67 -16.47
CA ASP A 187 3.60 8.65 -16.49
C ASP A 187 4.11 7.31 -15.96
N PRO A 188 5.15 6.73 -16.60
CA PRO A 188 5.83 5.54 -16.07
C PRO A 188 6.41 5.82 -14.69
N VAL A 189 6.47 4.80 -13.87
CA VAL A 189 7.06 4.84 -12.52
C VAL A 189 8.43 4.19 -12.56
#